data_40f2e13559937e688c565527dd8bb6a9
#
_entry.id   40f2e13559937e688c565527dd8bb6a9
#
_cell.length_a   1.000
_cell.length_b   1.000
_cell.length_c   1.000
_cell.angle_alpha   90.00
_cell.angle_beta   90.00
_cell.angle_gamma   90.00
#
_symmetry.space_group_name_H-M   'P 1'
#
loop_
_entity.id
_entity.type
_entity.pdbx_description
1 polymer ?
#
loop_
_entity_poly.entity_id
_entity_poly.type
_entity_poly.pdbx_seq_one_letter_code
_entity_poly.pdbx_strand_id
1 'polypeptide(L)'
;MSEIRVDPLSGLRTIVAPARAARNEQEGDPFAEGNESQTPPELYAIRPPGSAPDTPGWRVRVFPNRYPALELDGLVAARDANAHIFTAFPGSGAHEVIVNSPKPVDALAKLDVEELALAVEVWRERMRAHPQAACLHLFVNERPGGGASRTHTHAQLLALDFVPALIARERERFGAYATQTMGQQLLDDLVSEEVRRRERLVAVDDDAVLLAPYAAALPYQLMLVPRRPRRRFEDDGPTGAALLHDALTRLARRFDSSPPLNLWVRTAPRGAEHFCWRIDIVPRCSEIAGLELGSGVNLNSVAPERAAAELRDA
;
A
#
# COMPACT_ATOMS: atom_id res chain seq x y z
N MET A 1 1.42 -0.01 -24.55
CA MET A 1 2.09 -1.23 -24.04
C MET A 1 3.08 -0.82 -22.98
N SER A 2 3.04 -1.49 -21.84
CA SER A 2 3.96 -1.27 -20.73
C SER A 2 5.08 -2.30 -20.76
N GLU A 3 6.29 -1.90 -20.38
CA GLU A 3 7.45 -2.79 -20.25
C GLU A 3 8.18 -2.54 -18.94
N ILE A 4 8.89 -3.54 -18.44
CA ILE A 4 9.71 -3.45 -17.24
C ILE A 4 11.16 -3.47 -17.67
N ARG A 5 11.91 -2.41 -17.42
CA ARG A 5 13.34 -2.33 -17.68
C ARG A 5 14.12 -2.52 -16.40
N VAL A 6 15.25 -3.21 -16.52
CA VAL A 6 16.21 -3.37 -15.42
C VAL A 6 17.34 -2.38 -15.64
N ASP A 7 17.58 -1.53 -14.67
CA ASP A 7 18.74 -0.65 -14.67
C ASP A 7 20.03 -1.49 -14.58
N PRO A 8 20.93 -1.40 -15.55
CA PRO A 8 22.14 -2.23 -15.60
C PRO A 8 23.14 -1.93 -14.47
N LEU A 9 23.05 -0.76 -13.84
CA LEU A 9 23.96 -0.37 -12.75
C LEU A 9 23.47 -0.82 -11.38
N SER A 10 22.18 -0.62 -11.10
CA SER A 10 21.60 -0.87 -9.77
C SER A 10 20.80 -2.17 -9.69
N GLY A 11 20.40 -2.75 -10.83
CA GLY A 11 19.47 -3.87 -10.87
C GLY A 11 18.01 -3.50 -10.54
N LEU A 12 17.74 -2.21 -10.30
CA LEU A 12 16.38 -1.75 -10.01
C LEU A 12 15.49 -1.84 -11.25
N ARG A 13 14.21 -2.09 -11.03
CA ARG A 13 13.22 -2.21 -12.10
C ARG A 13 12.42 -0.94 -12.25
N THR A 14 12.24 -0.51 -13.49
CA THR A 14 11.39 0.62 -13.87
C THR A 14 10.27 0.14 -14.79
N ILE A 15 9.03 0.43 -14.41
CA ILE A 15 7.87 0.22 -15.29
C ILE A 15 7.78 1.42 -16.22
N VAL A 16 8.01 1.18 -17.49
CA VAL A 16 7.85 2.19 -18.56
C VAL A 16 6.46 2.02 -19.16
N ALA A 17 5.56 2.94 -18.86
CA ALA A 17 4.17 2.92 -19.28
C ALA A 17 3.78 4.25 -19.98
N PRO A 18 4.14 4.47 -21.25
CA PRO A 18 3.96 5.75 -21.96
C PRO A 18 2.50 6.20 -22.04
N ALA A 19 1.54 5.27 -22.09
CA ALA A 19 0.12 5.58 -22.12
C ALA A 19 -0.35 6.39 -20.90
N ARG A 20 0.39 6.33 -19.78
CA ARG A 20 0.09 7.13 -18.59
C ARG A 20 0.38 8.63 -18.78
N ALA A 21 1.20 9.01 -19.74
CA ALA A 21 1.45 10.42 -20.07
C ALA A 21 0.21 11.09 -20.71
N ALA A 22 -0.67 10.31 -21.33
CA ALA A 22 -1.93 10.78 -21.90
C ALA A 22 -3.05 10.96 -20.85
N ARG A 23 -2.73 10.86 -19.56
CA ARG A 23 -3.66 11.00 -18.46
C ARG A 23 -4.08 12.47 -18.34
N ASN A 24 -5.15 12.81 -19.01
CA ASN A 24 -5.76 14.14 -18.89
C ASN A 24 -6.42 14.29 -17.52
N GLU A 25 -6.36 15.47 -16.96
CA GLU A 25 -7.21 15.86 -15.85
C GLU A 25 -8.66 15.82 -16.34
N GLN A 26 -9.39 14.77 -16.00
CA GLN A 26 -10.85 14.76 -16.24
C GLN A 26 -11.48 15.70 -15.24
N GLU A 27 -12.32 16.60 -15.73
CA GLU A 27 -13.19 17.39 -14.88
C GLU A 27 -14.17 16.48 -14.13
N GLY A 28 -14.43 16.81 -12.86
CA GLY A 28 -15.35 16.07 -12.01
C GLY A 28 -14.72 14.85 -11.30
N ASP A 29 -15.58 14.13 -10.61
CA ASP A 29 -15.21 12.93 -9.83
C ASP A 29 -15.76 11.66 -10.51
N PRO A 30 -14.95 10.93 -11.29
CA PRO A 30 -15.37 9.69 -11.95
C PRO A 30 -15.60 8.53 -10.97
N PHE A 31 -15.21 8.69 -9.71
CA PHE A 31 -15.37 7.68 -8.66
C PHE A 31 -16.62 7.88 -7.82
N ALA A 32 -17.31 9.03 -7.98
CA ALA A 32 -18.56 9.29 -7.30
C ALA A 32 -19.66 8.33 -7.78
N GLU A 33 -20.55 7.99 -6.86
CA GLU A 33 -21.77 7.24 -7.17
C GLU A 33 -22.61 7.98 -8.22
N GLY A 34 -23.07 7.26 -9.23
CA GLY A 34 -23.77 7.81 -10.40
C GLY A 34 -22.86 8.10 -11.59
N ASN A 35 -21.53 8.00 -11.43
CA ASN A 35 -20.54 8.23 -12.47
C ASN A 35 -19.88 6.92 -12.96
N GLU A 36 -20.51 5.76 -12.72
CA GLU A 36 -19.93 4.43 -13.01
C GLU A 36 -19.53 4.27 -14.48
N SER A 37 -20.28 4.90 -15.40
CA SER A 37 -19.99 4.89 -16.85
C SER A 37 -18.69 5.62 -17.24
N GLN A 38 -18.14 6.44 -16.35
CA GLN A 38 -16.87 7.16 -16.58
C GLN A 38 -15.62 6.33 -16.25
N THR A 39 -15.79 5.13 -15.69
CA THR A 39 -14.72 4.20 -15.34
C THR A 39 -14.81 2.92 -16.18
N PRO A 40 -13.74 2.11 -16.24
CA PRO A 40 -13.85 0.77 -16.81
C PRO A 40 -14.90 -0.08 -16.09
N PRO A 41 -15.40 -1.16 -16.73
CA PRO A 41 -16.36 -2.07 -16.14
C PRO A 41 -15.91 -2.62 -14.79
N GLU A 42 -16.88 -2.81 -13.91
CA GLU A 42 -16.67 -3.31 -12.55
C GLU A 42 -16.14 -4.74 -12.53
N LEU A 43 -15.08 -4.98 -11.76
CA LEU A 43 -14.56 -6.31 -11.46
C LEU A 43 -15.22 -6.92 -10.22
N TYR A 44 -15.53 -6.07 -9.24
CA TYR A 44 -16.09 -6.46 -7.96
C TYR A 44 -16.73 -5.25 -7.27
N ALA A 45 -17.80 -5.49 -6.52
CA ALA A 45 -18.34 -4.48 -5.59
C ALA A 45 -19.07 -5.13 -4.42
N ILE A 46 -19.10 -4.40 -3.31
CA ILE A 46 -20.04 -4.68 -2.22
C ILE A 46 -21.29 -3.87 -2.48
N ARG A 47 -22.41 -4.54 -2.77
CA ARG A 47 -23.71 -3.95 -3.08
C ARG A 47 -24.86 -4.84 -2.65
N PRO A 48 -26.11 -4.35 -2.58
CA PRO A 48 -27.28 -5.18 -2.30
C PRO A 48 -27.43 -6.35 -3.29
N PRO A 49 -27.82 -7.53 -2.83
CA PRO A 49 -28.07 -8.67 -3.72
C PRO A 49 -29.04 -8.33 -4.85
N GLY A 50 -28.71 -8.75 -6.07
CA GLY A 50 -29.55 -8.56 -7.27
C GLY A 50 -29.42 -7.19 -7.95
N SER A 51 -28.60 -6.26 -7.43
CA SER A 51 -28.30 -5.02 -8.15
C SER A 51 -27.33 -5.29 -9.31
N ALA A 52 -27.53 -4.58 -10.43
CA ALA A 52 -26.71 -4.75 -11.63
C ALA A 52 -25.30 -4.16 -11.43
N PRO A 53 -24.25 -4.75 -12.08
CA PRO A 53 -22.93 -4.12 -12.14
C PRO A 53 -23.00 -2.74 -12.78
N ASP A 54 -22.02 -1.89 -12.47
CA ASP A 54 -21.89 -0.53 -13.02
C ASP A 54 -23.13 0.35 -12.82
N THR A 55 -23.83 0.16 -11.69
CA THR A 55 -24.96 0.98 -11.25
C THR A 55 -24.76 1.49 -9.82
N PRO A 56 -25.41 2.58 -9.40
CA PRO A 56 -25.37 3.07 -8.02
C PRO A 56 -25.82 2.04 -6.96
N GLY A 57 -25.59 2.33 -5.68
CA GLY A 57 -25.95 1.49 -4.54
C GLY A 57 -24.82 0.58 -4.05
N TRP A 58 -23.60 0.77 -4.53
CA TRP A 58 -22.42 0.07 -4.02
C TRP A 58 -21.88 0.75 -2.76
N ARG A 59 -21.17 -0.01 -1.94
CA ARG A 59 -20.44 0.49 -0.75
C ARG A 59 -18.94 0.59 -0.98
N VAL A 60 -18.37 -0.35 -1.71
CA VAL A 60 -16.99 -0.37 -2.21
C VAL A 60 -17.03 -0.91 -3.63
N ARG A 61 -16.28 -0.30 -4.54
CA ARG A 61 -16.30 -0.67 -5.96
C ARG A 61 -14.90 -0.83 -6.52
N VAL A 62 -14.68 -1.83 -7.36
CA VAL A 62 -13.39 -2.17 -7.94
C VAL A 62 -13.49 -2.28 -9.45
N PHE A 63 -12.51 -1.70 -10.16
CA PHE A 63 -12.40 -1.79 -11.61
C PHE A 63 -10.93 -1.75 -12.04
N PRO A 64 -10.58 -2.19 -13.26
CA PRO A 64 -9.22 -2.07 -13.79
C PRO A 64 -8.81 -0.61 -13.88
N ASN A 65 -7.54 -0.29 -13.61
CA ASN A 65 -7.07 1.06 -13.83
C ASN A 65 -7.17 1.43 -15.33
N ARG A 66 -7.81 2.55 -15.66
CA ARG A 66 -7.98 3.01 -17.04
C ARG A 66 -6.66 3.26 -17.78
N TYR A 67 -5.63 3.62 -17.03
CA TYR A 67 -4.26 3.82 -17.51
C TYR A 67 -3.31 2.89 -16.74
N PRO A 68 -3.36 1.59 -17.03
CA PRO A 68 -2.67 0.61 -16.21
C PRO A 68 -1.16 0.75 -16.35
N ALA A 69 -0.43 0.49 -15.26
CA ALA A 69 1.02 0.34 -15.29
C ALA A 69 1.43 -1.06 -15.77
N LEU A 70 0.56 -2.05 -15.56
CA LEU A 70 0.73 -3.45 -15.95
C LEU A 70 -0.50 -3.91 -16.70
N GLU A 71 -0.32 -4.80 -17.67
CA GLU A 71 -1.38 -5.37 -18.50
C GLU A 71 -1.36 -6.90 -18.38
N LEU A 72 -2.55 -7.56 -18.43
CA LEU A 72 -2.64 -9.01 -18.28
C LEU A 72 -1.83 -9.78 -19.33
N ASP A 73 -1.83 -9.27 -20.56
CA ASP A 73 -1.14 -9.86 -21.72
C ASP A 73 0.00 -8.96 -22.21
N GLY A 74 0.83 -8.49 -21.29
CA GLY A 74 1.96 -7.62 -21.63
C GLY A 74 2.87 -8.24 -22.68
N LEU A 75 3.06 -7.56 -23.80
CA LEU A 75 3.99 -7.95 -24.86
C LEU A 75 5.24 -7.07 -24.76
N VAL A 76 6.41 -7.67 -24.85
CA VAL A 76 7.65 -6.93 -25.13
C VAL A 76 7.73 -6.69 -26.62
N ALA A 77 7.83 -5.46 -27.04
CA ALA A 77 8.30 -5.17 -28.39
C ALA A 77 9.71 -5.77 -28.52
N ALA A 78 9.89 -6.65 -29.50
CA ALA A 78 11.21 -7.17 -29.81
C ALA A 78 12.14 -5.96 -30.07
N ARG A 79 13.01 -5.68 -29.12
CA ARG A 79 14.02 -4.63 -29.25
C ARG A 79 15.33 -5.28 -29.55
N ASP A 80 15.97 -4.73 -30.55
CA ASP A 80 17.34 -5.03 -30.86
C ASP A 80 18.22 -4.86 -29.64
N ALA A 81 19.00 -5.91 -29.32
CA ALA A 81 19.55 -5.90 -28.13
C ALA A 81 20.94 -6.39 -27.87
N ASN A 82 21.65 -5.62 -27.18
CA ASN A 82 22.66 -6.18 -26.31
C ASN A 82 21.94 -6.67 -25.04
N ALA A 83 21.31 -7.86 -25.09
CA ALA A 83 20.53 -8.46 -24.03
C ALA A 83 21.32 -8.65 -22.71
N HIS A 84 22.65 -8.57 -22.78
CA HIS A 84 23.51 -8.60 -21.59
C HIS A 84 23.53 -7.30 -20.83
N ILE A 85 23.21 -6.17 -21.48
CA ILE A 85 23.21 -4.83 -20.85
C ILE A 85 21.80 -4.31 -20.71
N PHE A 86 20.97 -4.43 -21.76
CA PHE A 86 19.63 -3.85 -21.81
C PHE A 86 18.57 -4.95 -21.64
N THR A 87 18.23 -5.24 -20.38
CA THR A 87 17.23 -6.26 -20.06
C THR A 87 15.86 -5.60 -19.91
N ALA A 88 14.87 -6.12 -20.63
CA ALA A 88 13.48 -5.72 -20.54
C ALA A 88 12.56 -6.95 -20.51
N PHE A 89 11.43 -6.81 -19.83
CA PHE A 89 10.39 -7.81 -19.69
C PHE A 89 9.03 -7.21 -20.08
N PRO A 90 8.02 -8.03 -20.42
CA PRO A 90 6.65 -7.54 -20.53
C PRO A 90 6.22 -6.85 -19.24
N GLY A 91 5.46 -5.78 -19.34
CA GLY A 91 4.76 -5.18 -18.20
C GLY A 91 3.53 -6.00 -17.81
N SER A 92 3.73 -7.30 -17.50
CA SER A 92 2.65 -8.23 -17.19
C SER A 92 2.18 -8.12 -15.74
N GLY A 93 0.86 -8.28 -15.54
CA GLY A 93 0.24 -8.25 -14.23
C GLY A 93 -1.11 -7.55 -14.24
N ALA A 94 -1.67 -7.27 -13.06
CA ALA A 94 -2.91 -6.52 -12.93
C ALA A 94 -2.69 -5.18 -12.23
N HIS A 95 -3.50 -4.19 -12.59
CA HIS A 95 -3.54 -2.90 -11.93
C HIS A 95 -5.00 -2.50 -11.73
N GLU A 96 -5.47 -2.58 -10.49
CA GLU A 96 -6.84 -2.30 -10.10
C GLU A 96 -6.96 -1.01 -9.29
N VAL A 97 -8.13 -0.38 -9.35
CA VAL A 97 -8.56 0.74 -8.50
C VAL A 97 -9.69 0.24 -7.61
N ILE A 98 -9.59 0.51 -6.33
CA ILE A 98 -10.58 0.18 -5.31
C ILE A 98 -11.10 1.48 -4.72
N VAL A 99 -12.31 1.89 -5.07
CA VAL A 99 -12.97 3.06 -4.49
C VAL A 99 -13.48 2.67 -3.11
N ASN A 100 -12.92 3.28 -2.07
CA ASN A 100 -13.11 2.85 -0.68
C ASN A 100 -14.52 3.14 -0.12
N SER A 101 -15.25 4.09 -0.70
CA SER A 101 -16.60 4.49 -0.26
C SER A 101 -17.29 5.24 -1.40
N PRO A 102 -18.62 5.24 -1.49
CA PRO A 102 -19.35 6.11 -2.42
C PRO A 102 -19.32 7.58 -1.99
N LYS A 103 -18.97 7.88 -0.73
CA LYS A 103 -18.84 9.24 -0.21
C LYS A 103 -17.66 9.96 -0.86
N PRO A 104 -17.84 11.17 -1.41
CA PRO A 104 -16.76 11.92 -2.08
C PRO A 104 -15.81 12.56 -1.06
N VAL A 105 -15.12 11.72 -0.28
CA VAL A 105 -14.14 12.14 0.73
C VAL A 105 -12.71 11.96 0.20
N ASP A 106 -11.81 12.81 0.65
CA ASP A 106 -10.42 12.92 0.18
C ASP A 106 -9.42 12.19 1.08
N ALA A 107 -9.90 11.54 2.15
CA ALA A 107 -9.06 10.81 3.09
C ALA A 107 -9.81 9.66 3.76
N LEU A 108 -9.12 8.56 4.02
CA LEU A 108 -9.63 7.40 4.77
C LEU A 108 -10.06 7.77 6.19
N ALA A 109 -9.39 8.76 6.82
CA ALA A 109 -9.75 9.27 8.14
C ALA A 109 -11.15 9.90 8.22
N LYS A 110 -11.79 10.18 7.08
CA LYS A 110 -13.15 10.71 7.01
C LYS A 110 -14.23 9.64 6.89
N LEU A 111 -13.83 8.39 6.73
CA LEU A 111 -14.71 7.22 6.80
C LEU A 111 -14.95 6.87 8.27
N ASP A 112 -16.10 6.31 8.57
CA ASP A 112 -16.29 5.68 9.87
C ASP A 112 -15.57 4.31 9.94
N VAL A 113 -15.51 3.73 11.15
CA VAL A 113 -14.81 2.46 11.38
C VAL A 113 -15.37 1.33 10.53
N GLU A 114 -16.68 1.25 10.36
CA GLU A 114 -17.35 0.19 9.60
C GLU A 114 -17.07 0.34 8.10
N GLU A 115 -17.10 1.55 7.58
CA GLU A 115 -16.77 1.85 6.19
C GLU A 115 -15.32 1.50 5.86
N LEU A 116 -14.39 1.91 6.74
CA LEU A 116 -12.99 1.57 6.57
C LEU A 116 -12.75 0.06 6.68
N ALA A 117 -13.39 -0.61 7.64
CA ALA A 117 -13.28 -2.06 7.78
C ALA A 117 -13.78 -2.80 6.53
N LEU A 118 -14.87 -2.33 5.95
CA LEU A 118 -15.39 -2.88 4.70
C LEU A 118 -14.43 -2.67 3.52
N ALA A 119 -13.84 -1.48 3.40
CA ALA A 119 -12.83 -1.20 2.37
C ALA A 119 -11.60 -2.11 2.54
N VAL A 120 -11.11 -2.27 3.77
CA VAL A 120 -9.97 -3.15 4.10
C VAL A 120 -10.27 -4.61 3.79
N GLU A 121 -11.51 -5.09 4.00
CA GLU A 121 -11.89 -6.45 3.61
C GLU A 121 -11.92 -6.61 2.09
N VAL A 122 -12.37 -5.61 1.33
CA VAL A 122 -12.29 -5.64 -0.12
C VAL A 122 -10.84 -5.61 -0.60
N TRP A 123 -9.93 -4.89 0.08
CA TRP A 123 -8.50 -4.97 -0.22
C TRP A 123 -7.99 -6.41 -0.14
N ARG A 124 -8.34 -7.14 0.94
CA ARG A 124 -7.98 -8.55 1.10
C ARG A 124 -8.57 -9.42 0.02
N GLU A 125 -9.87 -9.26 -0.27
CA GLU A 125 -10.56 -10.02 -1.31
C GLU A 125 -9.90 -9.85 -2.68
N ARG A 126 -9.54 -8.59 -3.03
CA ARG A 126 -8.85 -8.35 -4.31
C ARG A 126 -7.43 -8.89 -4.33
N MET A 127 -6.73 -8.87 -3.21
CA MET A 127 -5.41 -9.51 -3.11
C MET A 127 -5.53 -11.05 -3.25
N ARG A 128 -6.54 -11.68 -2.65
CA ARG A 128 -6.83 -13.12 -2.83
C ARG A 128 -7.15 -13.50 -4.27
N ALA A 129 -7.74 -12.58 -5.04
CA ALA A 129 -8.08 -12.82 -6.45
C ALA A 129 -6.85 -12.97 -7.37
N HIS A 130 -5.65 -12.66 -6.89
CA HIS A 130 -4.40 -12.77 -7.65
C HIS A 130 -3.41 -13.79 -7.05
N PRO A 131 -3.78 -15.08 -6.88
CA PRO A 131 -2.96 -16.07 -6.20
C PRO A 131 -1.66 -16.41 -6.96
N GLN A 132 -1.59 -16.07 -8.25
CA GLN A 132 -0.43 -16.33 -9.10
C GLN A 132 0.60 -15.21 -9.08
N ALA A 133 0.28 -14.04 -8.52
CA ALA A 133 1.24 -12.94 -8.43
C ALA A 133 2.48 -13.32 -7.61
N ALA A 134 3.67 -12.95 -8.07
CA ALA A 134 4.89 -13.11 -7.30
C ALA A 134 4.92 -12.16 -6.09
N CYS A 135 4.33 -10.98 -6.24
CA CYS A 135 4.19 -9.99 -5.19
C CYS A 135 2.91 -9.16 -5.40
N LEU A 136 2.18 -8.93 -4.31
CA LEU A 136 1.04 -8.02 -4.27
C LEU A 136 1.48 -6.71 -3.63
N HIS A 137 1.11 -5.59 -4.23
CA HIS A 137 1.37 -4.27 -3.70
C HIS A 137 0.11 -3.43 -3.72
N LEU A 138 -0.56 -3.35 -2.58
CA LEU A 138 -1.70 -2.48 -2.37
C LEU A 138 -1.22 -1.20 -1.70
N PHE A 139 -1.68 -0.06 -2.21
CA PHE A 139 -1.33 1.25 -1.66
C PHE A 139 -2.46 2.26 -1.80
N VAL A 140 -2.44 3.25 -0.94
CA VAL A 140 -3.31 4.44 -0.97
C VAL A 140 -2.43 5.67 -1.04
N ASN A 141 -2.80 6.59 -1.92
CA ASN A 141 -2.24 7.93 -1.97
C ASN A 141 -3.37 8.92 -1.67
N GLU A 142 -3.18 9.79 -0.72
CA GLU A 142 -4.18 10.80 -0.36
C GLU A 142 -3.63 12.19 -0.59
N ARG A 143 -4.45 13.03 -1.19
CA ARG A 143 -4.16 14.42 -1.52
C ARG A 143 -2.97 14.60 -2.48
N PRO A 144 -2.81 15.77 -3.11
CA PRO A 144 -1.71 16.03 -4.05
C PRO A 144 -0.32 15.79 -3.46
N GLY A 145 -0.09 16.19 -2.20
CA GLY A 145 1.18 15.95 -1.51
C GLY A 145 1.53 14.48 -1.29
N GLY A 146 0.54 13.59 -1.29
CA GLY A 146 0.70 12.13 -1.28
C GLY A 146 0.77 11.53 -2.69
N GLY A 147 0.70 12.35 -3.75
CA GLY A 147 0.70 11.88 -5.14
C GLY A 147 -0.66 11.36 -5.62
N ALA A 148 -1.74 11.68 -4.93
CA ALA A 148 -3.09 11.37 -5.39
C ALA A 148 -3.44 12.19 -6.62
N SER A 149 -3.92 11.52 -7.66
CA SER A 149 -4.38 12.15 -8.90
C SER A 149 -5.90 12.39 -8.92
N ARG A 150 -6.60 11.87 -7.94
CA ARG A 150 -8.03 12.01 -7.71
C ARG A 150 -8.27 12.31 -6.24
N THR A 151 -9.24 13.20 -5.99
CA THR A 151 -9.56 13.61 -4.62
C THR A 151 -10.30 12.51 -3.87
N HIS A 152 -11.18 11.77 -4.55
CA HIS A 152 -11.96 10.69 -3.94
C HIS A 152 -11.05 9.57 -3.43
N THR A 153 -11.20 9.16 -2.16
CA THR A 153 -10.34 8.14 -1.53
C THR A 153 -10.43 6.80 -2.24
N HIS A 154 -9.30 6.29 -2.64
CA HIS A 154 -9.19 5.02 -3.33
C HIS A 154 -7.86 4.33 -3.03
N ALA A 155 -7.88 3.01 -3.00
CA ALA A 155 -6.68 2.20 -3.02
C ALA A 155 -6.35 1.76 -4.46
N GLN A 156 -5.12 1.39 -4.69
CA GLN A 156 -4.67 0.76 -5.92
C GLN A 156 -3.98 -0.55 -5.59
N LEU A 157 -4.22 -1.58 -6.38
CA LEU A 157 -3.59 -2.89 -6.26
C LEU A 157 -2.79 -3.18 -7.53
N LEU A 158 -1.51 -3.46 -7.35
CA LEU A 158 -0.64 -4.05 -8.37
C LEU A 158 -0.37 -5.52 -8.04
N ALA A 159 -0.74 -6.41 -8.95
CA ALA A 159 -0.34 -7.81 -8.93
C ALA A 159 0.86 -7.99 -9.84
N LEU A 160 2.05 -8.13 -9.26
CA LEU A 160 3.34 -8.16 -9.95
C LEU A 160 3.77 -9.60 -10.23
N ASP A 161 4.35 -9.86 -11.38
CA ASP A 161 4.98 -11.14 -11.75
C ASP A 161 6.41 -11.29 -11.20
N PHE A 162 6.90 -10.27 -10.50
CA PHE A 162 8.22 -10.23 -9.87
C PHE A 162 8.16 -9.68 -8.44
N VAL A 163 9.21 -9.95 -7.67
CA VAL A 163 9.38 -9.34 -6.34
C VAL A 163 10.22 -8.06 -6.46
N PRO A 164 9.71 -6.88 -6.06
CA PRO A 164 10.48 -5.63 -6.05
C PRO A 164 11.70 -5.71 -5.14
N ALA A 165 12.78 -5.02 -5.50
CA ALA A 165 14.07 -5.09 -4.82
C ALA A 165 13.99 -4.80 -3.31
N LEU A 166 13.20 -3.81 -2.91
CA LEU A 166 13.00 -3.49 -1.49
C LEU A 166 12.35 -4.64 -0.72
N ILE A 167 11.34 -5.28 -1.31
CA ILE A 167 10.63 -6.42 -0.69
C ILE A 167 11.53 -7.66 -0.69
N ALA A 168 12.33 -7.87 -1.74
CA ALA A 168 13.32 -8.95 -1.79
C ALA A 168 14.35 -8.80 -0.67
N ARG A 169 14.86 -7.58 -0.46
CA ARG A 169 15.78 -7.27 0.64
C ARG A 169 15.16 -7.51 2.02
N GLU A 170 13.91 -7.11 2.22
CA GLU A 170 13.17 -7.41 3.45
C GLU A 170 13.06 -8.92 3.67
N ARG A 171 12.65 -9.69 2.65
CA ARG A 171 12.58 -11.15 2.72
C ARG A 171 13.91 -11.80 3.11
N GLU A 172 15.01 -11.33 2.53
CA GLU A 172 16.36 -11.79 2.87
C GLU A 172 16.69 -11.53 4.34
N ARG A 173 16.36 -10.35 4.87
CA ARG A 173 16.60 -10.02 6.27
C ARG A 173 15.76 -10.86 7.23
N PHE A 174 14.50 -11.11 6.91
CA PHE A 174 13.63 -12.01 7.68
C PHE A 174 14.19 -13.43 7.70
N GLY A 175 14.62 -13.96 6.55
CA GLY A 175 15.23 -15.29 6.45
C GLY A 175 16.57 -15.39 7.20
N ALA A 176 17.44 -14.39 7.07
CA ALA A 176 18.71 -14.36 7.78
C ALA A 176 18.51 -14.34 9.31
N TYR A 177 17.56 -13.54 9.80
CA TYR A 177 17.23 -13.50 11.23
C TYR A 177 16.72 -14.86 11.73
N ALA A 178 15.79 -15.47 11.02
CA ALA A 178 15.27 -16.78 11.38
C ALA A 178 16.37 -17.84 11.41
N THR A 179 17.32 -17.81 10.47
CA THR A 179 18.48 -18.71 10.47
C THR A 179 19.38 -18.48 11.69
N GLN A 180 19.67 -17.21 12.03
CA GLN A 180 20.53 -16.85 13.17
C GLN A 180 19.90 -17.19 14.52
N THR A 181 18.58 -17.13 14.62
CA THR A 181 17.83 -17.32 15.87
C THR A 181 17.13 -18.68 15.97
N MET A 182 17.46 -19.61 15.08
CA MET A 182 16.86 -20.95 15.03
C MET A 182 15.33 -20.94 14.87
N GLY A 183 14.81 -20.03 14.01
CA GLY A 183 13.42 -20.00 13.61
C GLY A 183 12.56 -18.89 14.19
N GLN A 184 13.13 -17.95 14.96
CA GLN A 184 12.36 -16.80 15.45
C GLN A 184 11.96 -15.86 14.32
N GLN A 185 10.88 -15.10 14.55
CA GLN A 185 10.31 -14.17 13.58
C GLN A 185 10.77 -12.74 13.91
N LEU A 186 11.54 -12.12 13.01
CA LEU A 186 12.11 -10.77 13.23
C LEU A 186 11.08 -9.72 13.65
N LEU A 187 9.92 -9.69 12.96
CA LEU A 187 8.91 -8.67 13.26
C LEU A 187 8.17 -8.96 14.57
N ASP A 188 8.00 -10.22 14.95
CA ASP A 188 7.42 -10.62 16.23
C ASP A 188 8.31 -10.21 17.41
N ASP A 189 9.60 -10.51 17.32
CA ASP A 189 10.57 -10.10 18.34
C ASP A 189 10.68 -8.58 18.45
N LEU A 190 10.66 -7.87 17.29
CA LEU A 190 10.64 -6.41 17.26
C LEU A 190 9.40 -5.86 17.96
N VAL A 191 8.21 -6.35 17.62
CA VAL A 191 6.94 -5.91 18.23
C VAL A 191 6.93 -6.20 19.73
N SER A 192 7.39 -7.38 20.13
CA SER A 192 7.49 -7.76 21.55
C SER A 192 8.38 -6.80 22.33
N GLU A 193 9.53 -6.41 21.76
CA GLU A 193 10.45 -5.45 22.37
C GLU A 193 9.84 -4.03 22.42
N GLU A 194 9.15 -3.58 21.36
CA GLU A 194 8.47 -2.28 21.34
C GLU A 194 7.34 -2.19 22.37
N VAL A 195 6.54 -3.26 22.52
CA VAL A 195 5.49 -3.34 23.53
C VAL A 195 6.08 -3.34 24.94
N ARG A 196 7.23 -4.00 25.16
CA ARG A 196 7.93 -4.03 26.44
C ARG A 196 8.50 -2.66 26.82
N ARG A 197 9.15 -1.94 25.87
CA ARG A 197 9.77 -0.62 26.10
C ARG A 197 8.75 0.51 26.16
N ARG A 198 7.69 0.42 25.36
CA ARG A 198 6.64 1.44 25.23
C ARG A 198 7.12 2.81 24.73
N GLU A 199 8.35 2.92 24.28
CA GLU A 199 8.93 4.20 23.81
C GLU A 199 8.26 4.66 22.51
N ARG A 200 8.11 3.75 21.55
CA ARG A 200 7.54 4.02 20.22
C ARG A 200 6.14 3.39 20.01
N LEU A 201 5.60 2.77 21.04
CA LEU A 201 4.23 2.24 21.02
C LEU A 201 3.23 3.40 21.01
N VAL A 202 2.30 3.41 20.06
CA VAL A 202 1.22 4.40 19.95
C VAL A 202 -0.09 3.84 20.53
N ALA A 203 -0.52 2.69 20.05
CA ALA A 203 -1.72 2.02 20.51
C ALA A 203 -1.61 0.51 20.32
N VAL A 204 -2.47 -0.24 21.01
CA VAL A 204 -2.58 -1.69 20.90
C VAL A 204 -4.00 -2.11 21.19
N ASP A 205 -4.53 -3.04 20.42
CA ASP A 205 -5.78 -3.73 20.66
C ASP A 205 -5.54 -5.26 20.78
N ASP A 206 -6.62 -6.04 20.76
CA ASP A 206 -6.51 -7.50 20.89
C ASP A 206 -5.85 -8.17 19.68
N ASP A 207 -5.89 -7.53 18.52
CA ASP A 207 -5.47 -8.11 17.24
C ASP A 207 -4.16 -7.53 16.70
N ALA A 208 -3.87 -6.24 16.96
CA ALA A 208 -2.77 -5.53 16.33
C ALA A 208 -2.06 -4.55 17.27
N VAL A 209 -0.90 -4.08 16.82
CA VAL A 209 -0.05 -3.09 17.46
C VAL A 209 0.22 -1.96 16.48
N LEU A 210 0.10 -0.72 16.94
CA LEU A 210 0.45 0.50 16.22
C LEU A 210 1.67 1.13 16.87
N LEU A 211 2.72 1.33 16.10
CA LEU A 211 3.98 1.90 16.59
C LEU A 211 4.62 2.86 15.57
N ALA A 212 5.46 3.77 16.06
CA ALA A 212 6.40 4.51 15.21
C ALA A 212 7.63 3.61 14.97
N PRO A 213 8.00 3.29 13.72
CA PRO A 213 9.15 2.43 13.45
C PRO A 213 10.45 3.02 14.02
N TYR A 214 11.34 2.18 14.57
CA TYR A 214 12.65 2.60 15.13
C TYR A 214 13.46 3.47 14.16
N ALA A 215 13.45 3.10 12.89
CA ALA A 215 14.11 3.85 11.81
C ALA A 215 13.05 4.42 10.84
N ALA A 216 12.09 5.19 11.38
CA ALA A 216 11.09 5.85 10.56
C ALA A 216 11.77 6.77 9.53
N ALA A 217 11.41 6.59 8.25
CA ALA A 217 11.99 7.34 7.14
C ALA A 217 11.55 8.80 7.13
N LEU A 218 10.30 9.08 7.55
CA LEU A 218 9.69 10.40 7.55
C LEU A 218 9.02 10.69 8.89
N PRO A 219 8.79 11.98 9.22
CA PRO A 219 8.12 12.39 10.45
C PRO A 219 6.74 11.75 10.59
N TYR A 220 6.43 11.28 11.80
CA TYR A 220 5.14 10.65 12.17
C TYR A 220 4.77 9.40 11.35
N GLN A 221 5.74 8.78 10.70
CA GLN A 221 5.51 7.46 10.09
C GLN A 221 5.05 6.47 11.15
N LEU A 222 4.02 5.68 10.80
CA LEU A 222 3.46 4.64 11.64
C LEU A 222 3.57 3.28 10.95
N MET A 223 3.58 2.24 11.75
CA MET A 223 3.53 0.86 11.32
C MET A 223 2.47 0.12 12.16
N LEU A 224 1.50 -0.49 11.48
CA LEU A 224 0.50 -1.36 12.07
C LEU A 224 0.89 -2.80 11.78
N VAL A 225 0.97 -3.64 12.81
CA VAL A 225 1.44 -5.03 12.75
C VAL A 225 0.47 -5.92 13.51
N PRO A 226 0.13 -7.14 13.04
CA PRO A 226 -0.67 -8.08 13.81
C PRO A 226 0.08 -8.51 15.08
N ARG A 227 -0.62 -8.66 16.20
CA ARG A 227 -0.04 -9.13 17.47
C ARG A 227 0.50 -10.57 17.38
N ARG A 228 -0.10 -11.37 16.52
CA ARG A 228 0.38 -12.72 16.21
C ARG A 228 0.94 -12.73 14.81
N PRO A 229 2.16 -13.20 14.59
CA PRO A 229 2.77 -13.21 13.28
C PRO A 229 1.90 -13.90 12.24
N ARG A 230 1.58 -13.19 11.17
CA ARG A 230 0.82 -13.69 10.02
C ARG A 230 1.58 -13.31 8.75
N ARG A 231 1.80 -14.26 7.87
CA ARG A 231 2.60 -14.02 6.67
C ARG A 231 1.92 -13.11 5.67
N ARG A 232 0.62 -13.32 5.46
CA ARG A 232 -0.14 -12.69 4.39
C ARG A 232 -1.29 -11.88 4.97
N PHE A 233 -1.38 -10.63 4.53
CA PHE A 233 -2.45 -9.72 4.92
C PHE A 233 -3.82 -10.21 4.43
N GLU A 234 -3.86 -10.72 3.21
CA GLU A 234 -5.07 -11.20 2.56
C GLU A 234 -5.68 -12.43 3.23
N ASP A 235 -4.89 -13.18 4.00
CA ASP A 235 -5.34 -14.39 4.71
C ASP A 235 -5.71 -14.12 6.19
N ASP A 236 -5.55 -12.88 6.66
CA ASP A 236 -5.66 -12.51 8.09
C ASP A 236 -6.75 -11.45 8.33
N GLY A 237 -7.96 -11.69 7.91
CA GLY A 237 -9.06 -10.76 8.17
C GLY A 237 -9.90 -11.13 9.40
N PRO A 238 -10.55 -10.16 10.06
CA PRO A 238 -10.63 -8.70 9.82
C PRO A 238 -9.56 -7.89 10.59
N THR A 239 -8.47 -8.48 11.00
CA THR A 239 -7.40 -7.91 11.84
C THR A 239 -6.95 -6.52 11.39
N GLY A 240 -6.83 -5.59 12.33
CA GLY A 240 -6.17 -4.30 12.18
C GLY A 240 -7.01 -3.16 11.63
N ALA A 241 -8.25 -3.37 11.19
CA ALA A 241 -9.05 -2.29 10.59
C ALA A 241 -9.41 -1.18 11.58
N ALA A 242 -9.80 -1.56 12.81
CA ALA A 242 -10.14 -0.59 13.88
C ALA A 242 -8.91 0.24 14.28
N LEU A 243 -7.76 -0.42 14.45
CA LEU A 243 -6.53 0.26 14.82
C LEU A 243 -5.97 1.12 13.67
N LEU A 244 -6.23 0.74 12.41
CA LEU A 244 -5.94 1.59 11.26
C LEU A 244 -6.76 2.87 11.29
N HIS A 245 -8.06 2.78 11.59
CA HIS A 245 -8.92 3.95 11.74
C HIS A 245 -8.45 4.86 12.89
N ASP A 246 -8.08 4.28 14.04
CA ASP A 246 -7.51 5.03 15.17
C ASP A 246 -6.21 5.75 14.76
N ALA A 247 -5.30 5.08 14.06
CA ALA A 247 -4.06 5.68 13.55
C ALA A 247 -4.30 6.90 12.66
N LEU A 248 -5.22 6.77 11.70
CA LEU A 248 -5.59 7.85 10.78
C LEU A 248 -6.26 9.02 11.50
N THR A 249 -7.09 8.72 12.51
CA THR A 249 -7.76 9.72 13.34
C THR A 249 -6.76 10.50 14.21
N ARG A 250 -5.79 9.83 14.83
CA ARG A 250 -4.70 10.46 15.60
C ARG A 250 -3.87 11.38 14.73
N LEU A 251 -3.51 10.93 13.52
CA LEU A 251 -2.81 11.77 12.56
C LEU A 251 -3.64 13.01 12.19
N ALA A 252 -4.94 12.85 11.90
CA ALA A 252 -5.81 13.95 11.59
C ALA A 252 -5.92 14.98 12.73
N ARG A 253 -6.00 14.53 13.98
CA ARG A 253 -6.01 15.39 15.18
C ARG A 253 -4.68 16.09 15.37
N ARG A 254 -3.55 15.37 15.24
CA ARG A 254 -2.21 15.93 15.41
C ARG A 254 -1.90 17.07 14.43
N PHE A 255 -2.48 17.02 13.23
CA PHE A 255 -2.28 18.01 12.17
C PHE A 255 -3.48 18.94 11.95
N ASP A 256 -4.47 18.93 12.85
CA ASP A 256 -5.73 19.68 12.74
C ASP A 256 -6.54 19.39 11.45
N SER A 257 -6.07 18.44 10.67
CA SER A 257 -6.72 17.92 9.46
C SER A 257 -6.00 16.67 8.98
N SER A 258 -6.61 15.84 8.13
CA SER A 258 -5.91 14.70 7.54
C SER A 258 -4.73 15.19 6.69
N PRO A 259 -3.48 14.81 6.99
CA PRO A 259 -2.33 15.21 6.18
C PRO A 259 -2.33 14.51 4.82
N PRO A 260 -1.60 15.00 3.80
CA PRO A 260 -1.24 14.18 2.65
C PRO A 260 -0.58 12.89 3.13
N LEU A 261 -0.96 11.76 2.54
CA LEU A 261 -0.60 10.44 3.08
C LEU A 261 -0.23 9.46 1.97
N ASN A 262 0.75 8.64 2.23
CA ASN A 262 0.94 7.36 1.57
C ASN A 262 0.75 6.22 2.57
N LEU A 263 0.01 5.21 2.16
CA LEU A 263 -0.18 3.98 2.92
C LEU A 263 0.08 2.81 1.98
N TRP A 264 0.71 1.76 2.46
CA TRP A 264 0.82 0.52 1.70
C TRP A 264 0.81 -0.71 2.60
N VAL A 265 0.31 -1.80 2.03
CA VAL A 265 0.34 -3.10 2.66
C VAL A 265 1.62 -3.84 2.25
N ARG A 266 2.34 -4.34 3.25
CA ARG A 266 3.40 -5.33 3.09
C ARG A 266 2.83 -6.70 3.39
N THR A 267 2.75 -7.54 2.38
CA THR A 267 2.36 -8.95 2.51
C THR A 267 3.48 -9.85 1.99
N ALA A 268 3.52 -11.10 2.43
CA ALA A 268 4.55 -12.03 2.01
C ALA A 268 4.55 -12.22 0.49
N PRO A 269 5.66 -11.98 -0.21
CA PRO A 269 5.80 -12.39 -1.60
C PRO A 269 5.76 -13.92 -1.69
N ARG A 270 5.47 -14.45 -2.89
CA ARG A 270 5.40 -15.89 -3.09
C ARG A 270 6.70 -16.57 -2.64
N GLY A 271 6.55 -17.68 -1.90
CA GLY A 271 7.67 -18.47 -1.39
C GLY A 271 8.40 -17.88 -0.17
N ALA A 272 7.93 -16.77 0.40
CA ALA A 272 8.49 -16.25 1.64
C ALA A 272 7.90 -17.00 2.86
N GLU A 273 8.77 -17.62 3.68
CA GLU A 273 8.36 -18.43 4.84
C GLU A 273 8.32 -17.61 6.14
N HIS A 274 9.29 -16.74 6.34
CA HIS A 274 9.48 -16.00 7.59
C HIS A 274 8.97 -14.55 7.55
N PHE A 275 8.17 -14.20 6.56
CA PHE A 275 7.60 -12.86 6.42
C PHE A 275 6.43 -12.66 7.40
N CYS A 276 6.23 -11.41 7.84
CA CYS A 276 5.02 -11.01 8.54
C CYS A 276 4.44 -9.79 7.84
N TRP A 277 3.10 -9.76 7.65
CA TRP A 277 2.45 -8.62 7.04
C TRP A 277 2.45 -7.40 7.99
N ARG A 278 2.38 -6.22 7.41
CA ARG A 278 2.16 -4.95 8.09
C ARG A 278 1.53 -3.93 7.16
N ILE A 279 1.01 -2.87 7.75
CA ILE A 279 0.62 -1.65 7.02
C ILE A 279 1.58 -0.55 7.44
N ASP A 280 2.27 0.03 6.46
CA ASP A 280 3.08 1.23 6.65
C ASP A 280 2.23 2.47 6.32
N ILE A 281 2.20 3.47 7.21
CA ILE A 281 1.41 4.69 7.10
C ILE A 281 2.36 5.87 7.17
N VAL A 282 2.44 6.67 6.12
CA VAL A 282 3.47 7.68 5.94
C VAL A 282 2.84 9.04 5.63
N PRO A 283 2.65 9.89 6.64
CA PRO A 283 2.27 11.29 6.39
C PRO A 283 3.36 12.01 5.60
N ARG A 284 2.96 12.78 4.61
CA ARG A 284 3.87 13.54 3.74
C ARG A 284 4.04 14.96 4.28
N CYS A 285 4.61 15.05 5.49
CA CYS A 285 4.87 16.31 6.21
C CYS A 285 6.21 16.93 5.84
N SER A 286 7.06 16.21 5.11
CA SER A 286 8.33 16.67 4.57
C SER A 286 8.54 16.13 3.17
N GLU A 287 9.35 16.83 2.40
CA GLU A 287 9.71 16.42 1.03
C GLU A 287 10.93 15.49 1.04
N ILE A 288 10.93 14.57 0.08
CA ILE A 288 12.10 13.72 -0.21
C ILE A 288 12.96 14.48 -1.22
N ALA A 289 14.24 14.60 -0.93
CA ALA A 289 15.17 15.41 -1.72
C ALA A 289 16.39 14.62 -2.20
N GLY A 290 17.48 15.32 -2.56
CA GLY A 290 18.65 14.71 -3.20
C GLY A 290 19.38 13.68 -2.35
N LEU A 291 19.38 13.82 -1.02
CA LEU A 291 19.98 12.83 -0.13
C LEU A 291 19.27 11.48 -0.23
N GLU A 292 17.97 11.48 -0.03
CA GLU A 292 17.15 10.26 -0.01
C GLU A 292 17.12 9.59 -1.37
N LEU A 293 16.87 10.37 -2.42
CA LEU A 293 16.77 9.86 -3.80
C LEU A 293 18.12 9.34 -4.32
N GLY A 294 19.23 10.02 -3.99
CA GLY A 294 20.55 9.68 -4.50
C GLY A 294 21.28 8.60 -3.70
N SER A 295 21.02 8.48 -2.41
CA SER A 295 21.75 7.58 -1.52
C SER A 295 20.90 6.47 -0.90
N GLY A 296 19.57 6.64 -0.87
CA GLY A 296 18.67 5.75 -0.12
C GLY A 296 18.76 5.92 1.41
N VAL A 297 19.46 6.97 1.89
CA VAL A 297 19.51 7.33 3.31
C VAL A 297 18.41 8.36 3.60
N ASN A 298 17.52 8.05 4.54
CA ASN A 298 16.43 8.95 4.89
C ASN A 298 16.84 9.96 5.96
N LEU A 299 16.31 11.17 5.88
CA LEU A 299 16.45 12.22 6.88
C LEU A 299 15.10 12.46 7.57
N ASN A 300 15.01 12.06 8.84
CA ASN A 300 13.81 12.28 9.64
C ASN A 300 14.08 13.38 10.67
N SER A 301 13.32 14.46 10.60
CA SER A 301 13.45 15.62 11.51
C SER A 301 12.72 15.45 12.85
N VAL A 302 11.94 14.37 13.03
CA VAL A 302 11.21 14.07 14.26
C VAL A 302 11.59 12.69 14.76
N ALA A 303 12.16 12.62 15.97
CA ALA A 303 12.48 11.34 16.59
C ALA A 303 11.22 10.45 16.71
N PRO A 304 11.27 9.15 16.37
CA PRO A 304 10.14 8.25 16.45
C PRO A 304 9.48 8.18 17.84
N GLU A 305 10.28 8.28 18.89
CA GLU A 305 9.82 8.30 20.28
C GLU A 305 8.95 9.52 20.58
N ARG A 306 9.35 10.68 20.05
CA ARG A 306 8.59 11.93 20.15
C ARG A 306 7.31 11.84 19.32
N ALA A 307 7.38 11.35 18.09
CA ALA A 307 6.20 11.15 17.24
C ALA A 307 5.18 10.23 17.92
N ALA A 308 5.65 9.12 18.51
CA ALA A 308 4.79 8.19 19.24
C ALA A 308 4.13 8.84 20.47
N ALA A 309 4.88 9.63 21.25
CA ALA A 309 4.34 10.35 22.41
C ALA A 309 3.23 11.33 21.99
N GLU A 310 3.51 12.19 20.99
CA GLU A 310 2.54 13.17 20.49
C GLU A 310 1.28 12.51 19.90
N LEU A 311 1.41 11.34 19.26
CA LEU A 311 0.28 10.60 18.70
C LEU A 311 -0.50 9.79 19.74
N ARG A 312 0.09 9.42 20.88
CA ARG A 312 -0.66 8.83 22.01
C ARG A 312 -1.60 9.83 22.62
N ASP A 313 -1.19 11.08 22.70
CA ASP A 313 -1.92 12.18 23.34
C ASP A 313 -2.97 12.84 22.41
N ALA A 314 -2.95 12.48 21.10
CA ALA A 314 -3.85 13.01 20.06
C ALA A 314 -5.20 12.19 19.98
#